data_29e59e7afc24342d76598bea82a11ecb
#
_entry.id   29e59e7afc24342d76598bea82a11ecb
#
_cell.length_a   1.000
_cell.length_b   1.000
_cell.length_c   1.000
_cell.angle_alpha   90.00
_cell.angle_beta   90.00
_cell.angle_gamma   90.00
#
_symmetry.space_group_name_H-M   'P 1'
#
loop_
_entity.id
_entity.type
_entity.pdbx_description
1 polymer ?
#
loop_
_entity_poly.entity_id
_entity_poly.type
_entity_poly.pdbx_seq_one_letter_code
_entity_poly.pdbx_strand_id
1 'polypeptide(L)'
;HLMYSLGRGWQVKLILTYNERKAKEIHEEYEALGEEVFYYPAKDFLFFHADIQGKELLRQRMRAVNRLLSGQEAVIGTTLDGCMDPLLPPEKLRDLMFTVGTDSVVEMDAMKLRLVRMGYERVGQVDMPGQFAIRGGILDIYPLTEEYPVRIELWDDEVDSIRSFDPESQRSMENLEELTLYPAAELSPKEHRCEGVSLLSYIQEFRSLVFLDEVNRLFEQGETVEKEYRQNYENRMDKGQIDPGQE
;
A
#
# COMPACT_ATOMS: atom_id res chain seq x y z
N HIS A 1 3.33 -7.74 -24.17
CA HIS A 1 4.53 -7.31 -24.93
C HIS A 1 4.45 -5.87 -25.45
N LEU A 2 3.35 -5.42 -26.08
CA LEU A 2 3.23 -4.07 -26.62
C LEU A 2 3.30 -3.00 -25.51
N MET A 3 2.52 -3.13 -24.44
CA MET A 3 2.52 -2.21 -23.28
C MET A 3 3.91 -2.14 -22.63
N TYR A 4 4.58 -3.29 -22.50
CA TYR A 4 5.94 -3.39 -21.99
C TYR A 4 6.92 -2.56 -22.83
N SER A 5 6.90 -2.73 -24.15
CA SER A 5 7.81 -2.02 -25.07
C SER A 5 7.53 -0.52 -25.11
N LEU A 6 6.27 -0.10 -25.13
CA LEU A 6 5.86 1.31 -25.15
C LEU A 6 6.11 2.02 -23.80
N GLY A 7 6.12 1.26 -22.70
CA GLY A 7 6.35 1.79 -21.37
C GLY A 7 7.82 2.10 -21.02
N ARG A 8 8.76 1.80 -21.90
CA ARG A 8 10.18 2.09 -21.65
C ARG A 8 10.44 3.59 -21.48
N GLY A 9 11.16 3.95 -20.42
CA GLY A 9 11.49 5.34 -20.08
C GLY A 9 10.40 6.12 -19.37
N TRP A 10 9.28 5.48 -18.99
CA TRP A 10 8.28 6.03 -18.08
C TRP A 10 8.54 5.50 -16.66
N GLN A 11 8.48 6.40 -15.68
CA GLN A 11 8.74 6.05 -14.28
C GLN A 11 7.60 5.20 -13.70
N VAL A 12 6.36 5.60 -13.97
CA VAL A 12 5.19 4.85 -13.52
C VAL A 12 4.33 4.43 -14.70
N LYS A 13 3.96 3.17 -14.72
CA LYS A 13 3.06 2.57 -15.72
C LYS A 13 1.83 2.05 -14.98
N LEU A 14 0.69 2.68 -15.21
CA LEU A 14 -0.59 2.25 -14.67
C LEU A 14 -1.37 1.53 -15.76
N ILE A 15 -1.75 0.28 -15.52
CA ILE A 15 -2.54 -0.54 -16.43
C ILE A 15 -3.93 -0.70 -15.85
N LEU A 16 -4.91 -0.05 -16.47
CA LEU A 16 -6.32 -0.14 -16.10
C LEU A 16 -7.02 -1.20 -16.94
N THR A 17 -7.69 -2.10 -16.27
CA THR A 17 -8.48 -3.16 -16.89
C THR A 17 -9.91 -3.18 -16.34
N TYR A 18 -10.80 -3.88 -17.03
CA TYR A 18 -12.23 -3.88 -16.73
C TYR A 18 -12.66 -4.85 -15.62
N ASN A 19 -11.79 -5.76 -15.16
CA ASN A 19 -12.08 -6.67 -14.03
C ASN A 19 -10.82 -7.19 -13.34
N GLU A 20 -10.99 -7.69 -12.12
CA GLU A 20 -9.92 -8.19 -11.26
C GLU A 20 -9.18 -9.41 -11.83
N ARG A 21 -9.88 -10.30 -12.52
CA ARG A 21 -9.24 -11.46 -13.15
C ARG A 21 -8.22 -11.01 -14.20
N LYS A 22 -8.58 -10.02 -15.02
CA LYS A 22 -7.68 -9.49 -16.05
C LYS A 22 -6.51 -8.73 -15.46
N ALA A 23 -6.73 -7.97 -14.37
CA ALA A 23 -5.65 -7.30 -13.63
C ALA A 23 -4.63 -8.31 -13.12
N LYS A 24 -5.09 -9.44 -12.58
CA LYS A 24 -4.24 -10.51 -12.10
C LYS A 24 -3.50 -11.25 -13.23
N GLU A 25 -4.17 -11.54 -14.36
CA GLU A 25 -3.52 -12.11 -15.54
C GLU A 25 -2.38 -11.22 -16.06
N ILE A 26 -2.59 -9.90 -16.11
CA ILE A 26 -1.55 -8.94 -16.52
C ILE A 26 -0.38 -8.93 -15.53
N HIS A 27 -0.65 -8.99 -14.23
CA HIS A 27 0.38 -9.11 -13.21
C HIS A 27 1.24 -10.35 -13.43
N GLU A 28 0.64 -11.53 -13.59
CA GLU A 28 1.33 -12.80 -13.84
C GLU A 28 2.14 -12.78 -15.15
N GLU A 29 1.60 -12.17 -16.22
CA GLU A 29 2.31 -12.02 -17.51
C GLU A 29 3.56 -11.13 -17.40
N TYR A 30 3.49 -10.03 -16.63
CA TYR A 30 4.64 -9.13 -16.44
C TYR A 30 5.69 -9.74 -15.51
N GLU A 31 5.29 -10.42 -14.44
CA GLU A 31 6.21 -11.18 -13.59
C GLU A 31 6.99 -12.22 -14.40
N ALA A 32 6.33 -12.93 -15.34
CA ALA A 32 6.97 -13.87 -16.23
C ALA A 32 7.99 -13.23 -17.19
N LEU A 33 7.92 -11.90 -17.41
CA LEU A 33 8.90 -11.12 -18.16
C LEU A 33 10.07 -10.61 -17.30
N GLY A 34 10.07 -10.92 -16.00
CA GLY A 34 11.08 -10.49 -15.04
C GLY A 34 10.92 -9.05 -14.57
N GLU A 35 9.72 -8.47 -14.71
CA GLU A 35 9.38 -7.12 -14.21
C GLU A 35 8.68 -7.22 -12.87
N GLU A 36 9.05 -6.35 -11.94
CA GLU A 36 8.32 -6.19 -10.68
C GLU A 36 7.02 -5.43 -10.95
N VAL A 37 5.89 -6.10 -10.77
CA VAL A 37 4.55 -5.56 -11.01
C VAL A 37 3.73 -5.61 -9.74
N PHE A 38 3.12 -4.49 -9.42
CA PHE A 38 2.24 -4.36 -8.27
C PHE A 38 0.78 -4.58 -8.70
N TYR A 39 0.15 -5.60 -8.14
CA TYR A 39 -1.28 -5.76 -8.25
C TYR A 39 -2.00 -4.90 -7.20
N TYR A 40 -2.92 -4.08 -7.67
CA TYR A 40 -3.70 -3.17 -6.83
C TYR A 40 -5.19 -3.48 -6.96
N PRO A 41 -5.75 -4.41 -6.16
CA PRO A 41 -7.14 -4.84 -6.23
C PRO A 41 -8.11 -3.77 -5.72
N ALA A 42 -9.37 -3.78 -6.18
CA ALA A 42 -10.43 -2.95 -5.64
C ALA A 42 -10.83 -3.35 -4.20
N LYS A 43 -11.29 -2.38 -3.40
CA LYS A 43 -11.73 -2.62 -2.02
C LYS A 43 -12.93 -3.54 -1.92
N ASP A 44 -13.90 -3.39 -2.80
CA ASP A 44 -15.10 -4.23 -2.79
C ASP A 44 -14.75 -5.70 -3.01
N PHE A 45 -13.72 -5.99 -3.81
CA PHE A 45 -13.19 -7.33 -3.98
C PHE A 45 -12.64 -7.92 -2.66
N LEU A 46 -12.15 -7.08 -1.75
CA LEU A 46 -11.63 -7.48 -0.45
C LEU A 46 -12.72 -7.97 0.50
N PHE A 47 -13.92 -7.39 0.43
CA PHE A 47 -15.03 -7.76 1.32
C PHE A 47 -15.57 -9.18 1.06
N PHE A 48 -15.42 -9.69 -0.15
CA PHE A 48 -15.78 -11.08 -0.49
C PHE A 48 -14.76 -12.10 0.00
N HIS A 49 -13.57 -11.65 0.43
CA HIS A 49 -12.46 -12.47 0.87
C HIS A 49 -12.03 -12.06 2.31
N ALA A 50 -13.01 -12.04 3.23
CA ALA A 50 -12.84 -11.54 4.62
C ALA A 50 -11.81 -12.33 5.48
N ASP A 51 -11.18 -13.36 4.91
CA ASP A 51 -10.21 -14.25 5.54
C ASP A 51 -8.76 -13.77 5.35
N ILE A 52 -7.80 -14.69 5.54
CA ILE A 52 -6.35 -14.49 5.35
C ILE A 52 -6.03 -13.87 3.99
N GLN A 53 -6.79 -14.23 2.94
CA GLN A 53 -6.62 -13.67 1.59
C GLN A 53 -6.92 -12.16 1.53
N GLY A 54 -7.92 -11.67 2.26
CA GLY A 54 -8.23 -10.24 2.32
C GLY A 54 -7.11 -9.40 2.93
N LYS A 55 -6.45 -9.91 3.96
CA LYS A 55 -5.26 -9.25 4.55
C LYS A 55 -4.11 -9.18 3.56
N GLU A 56 -3.86 -10.23 2.78
CA GLU A 56 -2.79 -10.25 1.78
C GLU A 56 -3.08 -9.27 0.63
N LEU A 57 -4.31 -9.19 0.16
CA LEU A 57 -4.70 -8.22 -0.87
C LEU A 57 -4.53 -6.77 -0.38
N LEU A 58 -4.87 -6.47 0.89
CA LEU A 58 -4.60 -5.16 1.49
C LEU A 58 -3.10 -4.85 1.53
N ARG A 59 -2.25 -5.83 1.84
CA ARG A 59 -0.80 -5.67 1.82
C ARG A 59 -0.30 -5.38 0.40
N GLN A 60 -0.84 -6.05 -0.62
CA GLN A 60 -0.49 -5.79 -2.02
C GLN A 60 -0.84 -4.36 -2.43
N ARG A 61 -2.02 -3.85 -2.03
CA ARG A 61 -2.38 -2.43 -2.23
C ARG A 61 -1.36 -1.51 -1.59
N MET A 62 -1.04 -1.74 -0.31
CA MET A 62 -0.10 -0.88 0.41
C MET A 62 1.32 -0.98 -0.14
N ARG A 63 1.77 -2.13 -0.64
CA ARG A 63 3.06 -2.26 -1.36
C ARG A 63 3.12 -1.33 -2.57
N ALA A 64 2.06 -1.32 -3.40
CA ALA A 64 1.98 -0.41 -4.55
C ALA A 64 2.02 1.06 -4.13
N VAL A 65 1.22 1.43 -3.11
CA VAL A 65 1.20 2.80 -2.56
C VAL A 65 2.58 3.19 -2.00
N ASN A 66 3.19 2.33 -1.20
CA ASN A 66 4.49 2.59 -0.59
C ASN A 66 5.61 2.72 -1.64
N ARG A 67 5.54 1.93 -2.74
CA ARG A 67 6.44 2.07 -3.87
C ARG A 67 6.36 3.45 -4.51
N LEU A 68 5.15 3.99 -4.68
CA LEU A 68 4.95 5.36 -5.17
C LEU A 68 5.44 6.41 -4.15
N LEU A 69 5.15 6.23 -2.86
CA LEU A 69 5.60 7.14 -1.81
C LEU A 69 7.13 7.21 -1.70
N SER A 70 7.83 6.11 -1.99
CA SER A 70 9.31 6.07 -2.01
C SER A 70 9.94 6.75 -3.22
N GLY A 71 9.13 7.23 -4.17
CA GLY A 71 9.62 7.88 -5.39
C GLY A 71 10.22 6.93 -6.42
N GLN A 72 10.00 5.63 -6.29
CA GLN A 72 10.59 4.62 -7.17
C GLN A 72 9.71 4.30 -8.36
N GLU A 73 10.33 3.78 -9.42
CA GLU A 73 9.60 3.30 -10.61
C GLU A 73 8.66 2.16 -10.27
N ALA A 74 7.47 2.14 -10.89
CA ALA A 74 6.46 1.12 -10.64
C ALA A 74 5.67 0.77 -11.90
N VAL A 75 5.31 -0.50 -12.02
CA VAL A 75 4.25 -1.00 -12.91
C VAL A 75 3.10 -1.46 -12.03
N ILE A 76 1.92 -0.89 -12.22
CA ILE A 76 0.75 -1.16 -11.37
C ILE A 76 -0.39 -1.62 -12.25
N GLY A 77 -0.91 -2.82 -11.98
CA GLY A 77 -2.12 -3.36 -12.60
C GLY A 77 -3.32 -3.23 -11.66
N THR A 78 -4.41 -2.61 -12.13
CA THR A 78 -5.62 -2.40 -11.33
C THR A 78 -6.87 -2.35 -12.20
N THR A 79 -8.03 -2.36 -11.56
CA THR A 79 -9.33 -2.08 -12.20
C THR A 79 -9.70 -0.60 -12.08
N LEU A 80 -10.75 -0.19 -12.82
CA LEU A 80 -11.29 1.16 -12.67
C LEU A 80 -11.76 1.40 -11.24
N ASP A 81 -12.46 0.44 -10.65
CA ASP A 81 -12.96 0.51 -9.26
C ASP A 81 -11.79 0.66 -8.28
N GLY A 82 -10.77 -0.19 -8.41
CA GLY A 82 -9.58 -0.11 -7.57
C GLY A 82 -8.84 1.22 -7.69
N CYS A 83 -8.75 1.77 -8.91
CA CYS A 83 -8.12 3.06 -9.16
C CYS A 83 -8.88 4.23 -8.51
N MET A 84 -10.21 4.15 -8.45
CA MET A 84 -11.10 5.18 -7.90
C MET A 84 -11.34 5.05 -6.40
N ASP A 85 -10.96 3.92 -5.78
CA ASP A 85 -11.08 3.74 -4.33
C ASP A 85 -10.42 4.89 -3.55
N PRO A 86 -11.12 5.50 -2.57
CA PRO A 86 -10.58 6.64 -1.85
C PRO A 86 -9.39 6.25 -0.95
N LEU A 87 -8.27 6.93 -1.16
CA LEU A 87 -7.03 6.85 -0.40
C LEU A 87 -6.80 8.13 0.39
N LEU A 88 -6.01 8.06 1.45
CA LEU A 88 -5.42 9.27 2.04
C LEU A 88 -4.59 10.02 1.00
N PRO A 89 -4.58 11.37 1.00
CA PRO A 89 -3.66 12.13 0.16
C PRO A 89 -2.18 11.74 0.39
N PRO A 90 -1.34 11.72 -0.66
CA PRO A 90 0.06 11.28 -0.56
C PRO A 90 0.85 12.01 0.52
N GLU A 91 0.64 13.32 0.68
CA GLU A 91 1.30 14.13 1.71
C GLU A 91 0.94 13.66 3.13
N LYS A 92 -0.30 13.24 3.37
CA LYS A 92 -0.73 12.72 4.67
C LYS A 92 -0.08 11.38 5.01
N LEU A 93 0.14 10.51 4.02
CA LEU A 93 0.87 9.28 4.24
C LEU A 93 2.37 9.55 4.42
N ARG A 94 2.95 10.52 3.69
CA ARG A 94 4.36 10.93 3.87
C ARG A 94 4.62 11.47 5.28
N ASP A 95 3.68 12.21 5.88
CA ASP A 95 3.80 12.71 7.26
C ASP A 95 3.90 11.57 8.30
N LEU A 96 3.41 10.39 7.97
CA LEU A 96 3.51 9.21 8.84
C LEU A 96 4.82 8.46 8.68
N MET A 97 5.45 8.57 7.50
CA MET A 97 6.72 7.90 7.21
C MET A 97 7.84 8.47 8.09
N PHE A 98 8.81 7.64 8.39
CA PHE A 98 10.03 8.06 9.08
C PHE A 98 11.18 7.09 8.84
N THR A 99 12.40 7.60 8.98
CA THR A 99 13.61 6.82 8.85
C THR A 99 14.28 6.69 10.21
N VAL A 100 14.78 5.49 10.51
CA VAL A 100 15.59 5.17 11.68
C VAL A 100 16.97 4.78 11.17
N GLY A 101 18.00 5.46 11.62
CA GLY A 101 19.40 5.15 11.34
C GLY A 101 20.16 4.76 12.61
N THR A 102 21.39 4.30 12.46
CA THR A 102 22.26 3.91 13.58
C THR A 102 22.61 5.07 14.53
N ASP A 103 22.44 6.33 14.07
CA ASP A 103 22.63 7.52 14.90
C ASP A 103 21.31 8.06 15.51
N SER A 104 20.22 7.33 15.36
CA SER A 104 18.90 7.76 15.83
C SER A 104 18.72 7.50 17.32
N VAL A 105 18.03 8.44 17.98
CA VAL A 105 17.49 8.23 19.34
C VAL A 105 16.02 7.86 19.22
N VAL A 106 15.64 6.73 19.81
CA VAL A 106 14.31 6.12 19.69
C VAL A 106 13.72 5.84 21.04
N GLU A 107 12.71 6.62 21.43
CA GLU A 107 11.91 6.30 22.62
C GLU A 107 10.93 5.17 22.26
N MET A 108 11.05 4.01 22.90
CA MET A 108 10.37 2.76 22.51
C MET A 108 8.85 2.84 22.63
N ASP A 109 8.31 3.53 23.64
CA ASP A 109 6.86 3.67 23.80
C ASP A 109 6.25 4.61 22.74
N ALA A 110 6.95 5.68 22.36
CA ALA A 110 6.54 6.55 21.27
C ALA A 110 6.59 5.81 19.93
N MET A 111 7.65 5.03 19.69
CA MET A 111 7.80 4.17 18.51
C MET A 111 6.65 3.18 18.39
N LYS A 112 6.32 2.47 19.44
CA LYS A 112 5.18 1.55 19.49
C LYS A 112 3.86 2.22 19.09
N LEU A 113 3.57 3.40 19.65
CA LEU A 113 2.35 4.14 19.32
C LEU A 113 2.34 4.58 17.85
N ARG A 114 3.50 4.99 17.33
CA ARG A 114 3.64 5.39 15.93
C ARG A 114 3.40 4.21 15.00
N LEU A 115 3.99 3.04 15.25
CA LEU A 115 3.79 1.84 14.46
C LEU A 115 2.33 1.37 14.44
N VAL A 116 1.65 1.39 15.61
CA VAL A 116 0.21 1.08 15.68
C VAL A 116 -0.62 2.06 14.83
N ARG A 117 -0.33 3.35 14.88
CA ARG A 117 -1.00 4.37 14.03
C ARG A 117 -0.74 4.16 12.55
N MET A 118 0.39 3.60 12.17
CA MET A 118 0.74 3.25 10.81
C MET A 118 0.12 1.91 10.36
N GLY A 119 -0.62 1.24 11.24
CA GLY A 119 -1.32 -0.01 10.94
C GLY A 119 -0.50 -1.28 11.10
N TYR A 120 0.68 -1.20 11.74
CA TYR A 120 1.43 -2.41 12.12
C TYR A 120 0.73 -3.17 13.26
N GLU A 121 0.66 -4.49 13.14
CA GLU A 121 0.13 -5.39 14.15
C GLU A 121 1.20 -5.77 15.16
N ARG A 122 0.93 -5.55 16.46
CA ARG A 122 1.84 -5.98 17.53
C ARG A 122 1.66 -7.45 17.80
N VAL A 123 2.76 -8.20 17.72
CA VAL A 123 2.81 -9.65 17.96
C VAL A 123 3.88 -10.03 18.99
N GLY A 124 3.91 -11.29 19.42
CA GLY A 124 4.98 -11.81 20.28
C GLY A 124 6.27 -12.11 19.53
N GLN A 125 6.15 -12.56 18.28
CA GLN A 125 7.25 -12.85 17.38
C GLN A 125 6.80 -12.47 15.95
N VAL A 126 7.68 -11.82 15.20
CA VAL A 126 7.42 -11.36 13.84
C VAL A 126 7.65 -12.52 12.87
N ASP A 127 6.63 -12.81 12.05
CA ASP A 127 6.67 -13.87 11.02
C ASP A 127 6.06 -13.43 9.67
N MET A 128 5.33 -12.32 9.65
CA MET A 128 4.67 -11.83 8.43
C MET A 128 4.85 -10.32 8.24
N PRO A 129 4.87 -9.83 6.98
CA PRO A 129 4.88 -8.39 6.69
C PRO A 129 3.72 -7.64 7.39
N GLY A 130 4.00 -6.43 7.87
CA GLY A 130 3.05 -5.59 8.62
C GLY A 130 2.99 -5.88 10.12
N GLN A 131 3.87 -6.73 10.65
CA GLN A 131 3.97 -7.04 12.07
C GLN A 131 5.18 -6.36 12.73
N PHE A 132 5.07 -6.15 14.06
CA PHE A 132 6.20 -5.76 14.90
C PHE A 132 6.12 -6.41 16.29
N ALA A 133 7.29 -6.59 16.91
CA ALA A 133 7.44 -7.10 18.27
C ALA A 133 8.46 -6.25 19.03
N ILE A 134 8.20 -6.00 20.33
CA ILE A 134 9.13 -5.29 21.22
C ILE A 134 9.47 -6.18 22.41
N ARG A 135 10.77 -6.38 22.64
CA ARG A 135 11.30 -7.19 23.73
C ARG A 135 12.52 -6.49 24.35
N GLY A 136 12.29 -5.78 25.48
CA GLY A 136 13.32 -4.94 26.08
C GLY A 136 13.76 -3.83 25.11
N GLY A 137 15.06 -3.69 24.87
CA GLY A 137 15.64 -2.76 23.90
C GLY A 137 15.65 -3.27 22.44
N ILE A 138 14.87 -4.29 22.10
CA ILE A 138 14.83 -4.86 20.75
C ILE A 138 13.46 -4.60 20.12
N LEU A 139 13.46 -3.99 18.93
CA LEU A 139 12.31 -3.85 18.05
C LEU A 139 12.53 -4.72 16.81
N ASP A 140 11.73 -5.76 16.68
CA ASP A 140 11.60 -6.54 15.45
C ASP A 140 10.42 -5.99 14.66
N ILE A 141 10.61 -5.70 13.38
CA ILE A 141 9.57 -5.17 12.49
C ILE A 141 9.69 -5.80 11.11
N TYR A 142 8.55 -6.09 10.46
CA TYR A 142 8.53 -6.57 9.08
C TYR A 142 7.79 -5.55 8.19
N PRO A 143 8.52 -4.60 7.59
CA PRO A 143 7.92 -3.64 6.66
C PRO A 143 7.36 -4.34 5.42
N LEU A 144 6.36 -3.73 4.76
CA LEU A 144 5.81 -4.24 3.50
C LEU A 144 6.76 -4.06 2.31
N THR A 145 7.75 -3.17 2.46
CA THR A 145 8.74 -2.82 1.43
C THR A 145 9.98 -3.70 1.46
N GLU A 146 10.16 -4.47 2.53
CA GLU A 146 11.35 -5.29 2.74
C GLU A 146 11.06 -6.77 2.47
N GLU A 147 12.04 -7.48 1.95
CA GLU A 147 11.97 -8.92 1.72
C GLU A 147 12.05 -9.70 3.04
N TYR A 148 12.79 -9.18 4.01
CA TYR A 148 13.01 -9.77 5.32
C TYR A 148 12.64 -8.83 6.44
N PRO A 149 12.24 -9.35 7.62
CA PRO A 149 12.04 -8.53 8.81
C PRO A 149 13.37 -7.92 9.27
N VAL A 150 13.28 -6.78 9.93
CA VAL A 150 14.41 -6.01 10.43
C VAL A 150 14.37 -5.93 11.93
N ARG A 151 15.52 -6.16 12.56
CA ARG A 151 15.77 -6.02 14.00
C ARG A 151 16.55 -4.75 14.25
N ILE A 152 16.01 -3.89 15.10
CA ILE A 152 16.63 -2.67 15.59
C ILE A 152 16.95 -2.93 17.07
N GLU A 153 18.21 -2.88 17.42
CA GLU A 153 18.69 -3.05 18.79
C GLU A 153 19.08 -1.69 19.36
N LEU A 154 18.60 -1.39 20.55
CA LEU A 154 18.88 -0.14 21.24
C LEU A 154 19.75 -0.39 22.47
N TRP A 155 20.68 0.52 22.69
CA TRP A 155 21.38 0.68 23.95
C TRP A 155 20.80 1.92 24.66
N ASP A 156 20.00 1.69 25.72
CA ASP A 156 19.11 2.71 26.29
C ASP A 156 18.13 3.20 25.20
N ASP A 157 18.20 4.46 24.77
CA ASP A 157 17.38 5.03 23.70
C ASP A 157 18.16 5.21 22.37
N GLU A 158 19.45 4.88 22.33
CA GLU A 158 20.28 5.01 21.12
C GLU A 158 20.25 3.73 20.30
N VAL A 159 20.12 3.85 18.97
CA VAL A 159 20.17 2.71 18.05
C VAL A 159 21.60 2.20 17.96
N ASP A 160 21.84 0.98 18.46
CA ASP A 160 23.12 0.29 18.42
C ASP A 160 23.33 -0.43 17.08
N SER A 161 22.30 -1.11 16.59
CA SER A 161 22.38 -1.82 15.30
C SER A 161 21.04 -1.99 14.62
N ILE A 162 21.08 -2.07 13.29
CA ILE A 162 19.92 -2.38 12.44
C ILE A 162 20.33 -3.55 11.55
N ARG A 163 19.56 -4.65 11.57
CA ARG A 163 19.89 -5.86 10.81
C ARG A 163 18.64 -6.52 10.26
N SER A 164 18.69 -7.01 9.02
CA SER A 164 17.69 -7.97 8.55
C SER A 164 17.91 -9.33 9.21
N PHE A 165 16.86 -10.13 9.31
CA PHE A 165 16.92 -11.47 9.87
C PHE A 165 15.92 -12.41 9.20
N ASP A 166 16.24 -13.68 9.19
CA ASP A 166 15.37 -14.74 8.69
C ASP A 166 14.24 -15.01 9.72
N PRO A 167 12.95 -14.92 9.33
CA PRO A 167 11.83 -15.03 10.26
C PRO A 167 11.68 -16.42 10.88
N GLU A 168 12.11 -17.49 10.19
CA GLU A 168 12.02 -18.87 10.69
C GLU A 168 13.12 -19.19 11.68
N SER A 169 14.38 -18.96 11.29
CA SER A 169 15.54 -19.27 12.12
C SER A 169 15.91 -18.16 13.12
N GLN A 170 15.35 -16.95 12.97
CA GLN A 170 15.65 -15.75 13.76
C GLN A 170 17.15 -15.31 13.70
N ARG A 171 17.89 -15.79 12.70
CA ARG A 171 19.29 -15.44 12.52
C ARG A 171 19.45 -14.16 11.73
N SER A 172 20.34 -13.30 12.18
CA SER A 172 20.70 -12.07 11.47
C SER A 172 21.35 -12.40 10.12
N MET A 173 21.02 -11.57 9.12
CA MET A 173 21.51 -11.71 7.74
C MET A 173 22.41 -10.53 7.38
N GLU A 174 21.86 -9.36 7.12
CA GLU A 174 22.59 -8.19 6.65
C GLU A 174 22.49 -7.03 7.63
N ASN A 175 23.57 -6.26 7.76
CA ASN A 175 23.55 -4.99 8.49
C ASN A 175 23.01 -3.90 7.58
N LEU A 176 22.18 -3.04 8.14
CA LEU A 176 21.59 -1.87 7.49
C LEU A 176 22.11 -0.61 8.20
N GLU A 177 22.34 0.46 7.44
CA GLU A 177 22.67 1.77 8.01
C GLU A 177 21.43 2.51 8.48
N GLU A 178 20.33 2.36 7.72
CA GLU A 178 19.05 2.99 8.01
C GLU A 178 17.87 2.13 7.52
N LEU A 179 16.69 2.40 8.06
CA LEU A 179 15.43 1.80 7.64
C LEU A 179 14.36 2.87 7.53
N THR A 180 13.74 3.02 6.36
CA THR A 180 12.55 3.86 6.19
C THR A 180 11.29 3.05 6.37
N LEU A 181 10.43 3.49 7.28
CA LEU A 181 9.18 2.84 7.62
C LEU A 181 8.00 3.55 6.95
N TYR A 182 7.19 2.77 6.26
CA TYR A 182 5.99 3.16 5.54
C TYR A 182 4.75 2.61 6.23
N PRO A 183 3.55 3.20 6.03
CA PRO A 183 2.31 2.63 6.54
C PRO A 183 2.10 1.18 6.11
N ALA A 184 1.68 0.33 7.05
CA ALA A 184 1.42 -1.09 6.84
C ALA A 184 -0.06 -1.40 6.58
N ALA A 185 -0.96 -0.42 6.78
CA ALA A 185 -2.38 -0.56 6.49
C ALA A 185 -2.90 0.65 5.73
N GLU A 186 -3.97 0.44 4.97
CA GLU A 186 -4.68 1.51 4.29
C GLU A 186 -5.53 2.28 5.30
N LEU A 187 -5.16 3.53 5.53
CA LEU A 187 -5.80 4.40 6.50
C LEU A 187 -7.01 5.11 5.89
N SER A 188 -8.09 5.21 6.66
CA SER A 188 -9.33 5.82 6.20
C SER A 188 -9.23 7.35 6.14
N PRO A 189 -9.55 8.00 4.99
CA PRO A 189 -9.62 9.47 4.90
C PRO A 189 -10.58 10.09 5.93
N LYS A 190 -11.69 9.42 6.25
CA LYS A 190 -12.67 9.88 7.23
C LYS A 190 -12.10 9.96 8.65
N GLU A 191 -11.31 8.96 9.06
CA GLU A 191 -10.64 8.95 10.36
C GLU A 191 -9.61 10.08 10.47
N HIS A 192 -8.98 10.43 9.35
CA HIS A 192 -8.03 11.54 9.25
C HIS A 192 -8.66 12.89 8.91
N ARG A 193 -10.00 12.97 8.85
CA ARG A 193 -10.77 14.21 8.59
C ARG A 193 -10.32 14.94 7.33
N CYS A 194 -10.10 14.20 6.25
CA CYS A 194 -9.75 14.74 4.94
C CYS A 194 -10.54 14.06 3.84
N GLU A 195 -10.59 14.68 2.68
CA GLU A 195 -11.13 14.09 1.47
C GLU A 195 -10.20 12.98 0.97
N GLY A 196 -10.79 11.91 0.46
CA GLY A 196 -10.05 10.84 -0.18
C GLY A 196 -9.66 11.25 -1.60
N VAL A 197 -8.50 10.74 -2.05
CA VAL A 197 -8.03 10.91 -3.43
C VAL A 197 -7.95 9.56 -4.12
N SER A 198 -7.99 9.55 -5.46
CA SER A 198 -7.79 8.31 -6.23
C SER A 198 -6.31 7.95 -6.33
N LEU A 199 -6.02 6.72 -6.77
CA LEU A 199 -4.64 6.28 -7.05
C LEU A 199 -3.95 7.20 -8.09
N LEU A 200 -4.70 7.85 -8.98
CA LEU A 200 -4.15 8.80 -9.97
C LEU A 200 -3.43 9.96 -9.31
N SER A 201 -3.86 10.41 -8.13
CA SER A 201 -3.19 11.50 -7.40
C SER A 201 -1.77 11.13 -6.98
N TYR A 202 -1.50 9.85 -6.74
CA TYR A 202 -0.17 9.36 -6.38
C TYR A 202 0.81 9.33 -7.52
N ILE A 203 0.33 9.17 -8.77
CA ILE A 203 1.19 9.08 -9.95
C ILE A 203 1.42 10.41 -10.66
N GLN A 204 0.75 11.49 -10.23
CA GLN A 204 0.86 12.82 -10.85
C GLN A 204 2.26 13.44 -10.74
N GLU A 205 3.01 13.09 -9.70
CA GLU A 205 4.37 13.58 -9.47
C GLU A 205 5.42 12.89 -10.36
N PHE A 206 5.02 11.82 -11.06
CA PHE A 206 5.90 11.02 -11.90
C PHE A 206 5.67 11.28 -13.39
N ARG A 207 6.68 10.97 -14.18
CA ARG A 207 6.49 10.78 -15.61
C ARG A 207 5.72 9.47 -15.83
N SER A 208 4.39 9.58 -15.86
CA SER A 208 3.48 8.44 -15.84
C SER A 208 2.85 8.15 -17.18
N LEU A 209 2.60 6.87 -17.47
CA LEU A 209 1.87 6.40 -18.64
C LEU A 209 0.72 5.49 -18.17
N VAL A 210 -0.49 5.80 -18.63
CA VAL A 210 -1.68 5.01 -18.34
C VAL A 210 -2.07 4.22 -19.58
N PHE A 211 -2.11 2.90 -19.43
CA PHE A 211 -2.63 1.98 -20.45
C PHE A 211 -4.08 1.61 -20.11
N LEU A 212 -4.96 1.71 -21.06
CA LEU A 212 -6.34 1.27 -20.98
C LEU A 212 -6.47 -0.05 -21.75
N ASP A 213 -6.68 -1.14 -21.02
CA ASP A 213 -6.89 -2.45 -21.63
C ASP A 213 -8.38 -2.66 -21.91
N GLU A 214 -8.71 -3.05 -23.16
CA GLU A 214 -10.10 -3.22 -23.62
C GLU A 214 -11.01 -2.01 -23.35
N VAL A 215 -10.66 -0.87 -23.94
CA VAL A 215 -11.25 0.46 -23.70
C VAL A 215 -12.78 0.45 -23.69
N ASN A 216 -13.44 -0.29 -24.60
CA ASN A 216 -14.90 -0.36 -24.66
C ASN A 216 -15.51 -0.98 -23.38
N ARG A 217 -14.88 -2.03 -22.86
CA ARG A 217 -15.30 -2.67 -21.61
C ARG A 217 -15.05 -1.80 -20.40
N LEU A 218 -13.97 -1.02 -20.42
CA LEU A 218 -13.70 -0.03 -19.36
C LEU A 218 -14.78 1.05 -19.31
N PHE A 219 -15.25 1.54 -20.48
CA PHE A 219 -16.36 2.50 -20.54
C PHE A 219 -17.66 1.89 -20.04
N GLU A 220 -18.02 0.67 -20.43
CA GLU A 220 -19.20 -0.04 -19.96
C GLU A 220 -19.15 -0.23 -18.43
N GLN A 221 -17.99 -0.59 -17.90
CA GLN A 221 -17.78 -0.71 -16.45
C GLN A 221 -17.91 0.66 -15.76
N GLY A 222 -17.31 1.71 -16.31
CA GLY A 222 -17.41 3.08 -15.79
C GLY A 222 -18.86 3.57 -15.68
N GLU A 223 -19.69 3.32 -16.70
CA GLU A 223 -21.11 3.64 -16.66
C GLU A 223 -21.86 2.85 -15.57
N THR A 224 -21.44 1.60 -15.33
CA THR A 224 -22.04 0.77 -14.28
C THR A 224 -21.67 1.30 -12.89
N VAL A 225 -20.42 1.59 -12.65
CA VAL A 225 -19.90 2.17 -11.40
C VAL A 225 -20.57 3.51 -11.10
N GLU A 226 -20.71 4.40 -12.11
CA GLU A 226 -21.39 5.68 -11.94
C GLU A 226 -22.86 5.51 -11.55
N LYS A 227 -23.55 4.57 -12.17
CA LYS A 227 -24.96 4.27 -11.83
C LYS A 227 -25.11 3.74 -10.40
N GLU A 228 -24.24 2.80 -10.00
CA GLU A 228 -24.23 2.23 -8.65
C GLU A 228 -23.91 3.28 -7.60
N TYR A 229 -22.91 4.13 -7.86
CA TYR A 229 -22.57 5.25 -6.97
C TYR A 229 -23.76 6.20 -6.80
N ARG A 230 -24.38 6.63 -7.90
CA ARG A 230 -25.55 7.53 -7.89
C ARG A 230 -26.71 6.92 -7.13
N GLN A 231 -27.01 5.65 -7.35
CA GLN A 231 -28.08 4.93 -6.66
C GLN A 231 -27.80 4.77 -5.16
N ASN A 232 -26.57 4.48 -4.79
CA ASN A 232 -26.14 4.40 -3.40
C ASN A 232 -26.20 5.77 -2.71
N TYR A 233 -25.83 6.84 -3.39
CA TYR A 233 -25.93 8.21 -2.90
C TYR A 233 -27.40 8.60 -2.64
N GLU A 234 -28.30 8.38 -3.60
CA GLU A 234 -29.74 8.61 -3.47
C GLU A 234 -30.35 7.83 -2.28
N ASN A 235 -30.03 6.54 -2.18
CA ASN A 235 -30.49 5.68 -1.08
C ASN A 235 -30.01 6.17 0.31
N ARG A 236 -28.83 6.76 0.40
CA ARG A 236 -28.28 7.30 1.66
C ARG A 236 -28.89 8.65 1.99
N MET A 237 -29.19 9.48 0.99
CA MET A 237 -29.94 10.71 1.16
C MET A 237 -31.38 10.45 1.67
N ASP A 238 -32.08 9.49 1.06
CA ASP A 238 -33.44 9.11 1.48
C ASP A 238 -33.49 8.57 2.91
N LYS A 239 -32.41 7.93 3.36
CA LYS A 239 -32.26 7.45 4.75
C LYS A 239 -31.74 8.51 5.72
N GLY A 240 -31.51 9.75 5.28
CA GLY A 240 -31.01 10.84 6.11
C GLY A 240 -29.56 10.60 6.64
N GLN A 241 -28.79 9.81 5.91
CA GLN A 241 -27.40 9.48 6.29
C GLN A 241 -26.37 10.45 5.68
N ILE A 242 -26.81 11.30 4.75
CA ILE A 242 -25.98 12.32 4.08
C ILE A 242 -26.85 13.58 3.92
N ASP A 243 -26.29 14.75 4.24
CA ASP A 243 -26.94 16.03 4.00
C ASP A 243 -26.89 16.41 2.50
N PRO A 244 -27.96 17.03 1.94
CA PRO A 244 -27.94 17.56 0.58
C PRO A 244 -26.87 18.63 0.43
N GLY A 245 -25.81 18.37 -0.35
CA GLY A 245 -24.71 19.30 -0.59
C GLY A 245 -23.34 18.84 -0.10
N GLN A 246 -23.23 17.65 0.45
CA GLN A 246 -21.94 16.93 0.60
C GLN A 246 -21.74 16.03 -0.61
N GLU A 247 -21.25 16.62 -1.70
CA GLU A 247 -20.72 15.88 -2.87
C GLU A 247 -19.33 15.35 -2.59
#